data_d4b24a3c0c71586f8bfa647eaa98788a
#
_entry.id   d4b24a3c0c71586f8bfa647eaa98788a
#
_cell.length_a   1.000
_cell.length_b   1.000
_cell.length_c   1.000
_cell.angle_alpha   90.00
_cell.angle_beta   90.00
_cell.angle_gamma   90.00
#
_symmetry.space_group_name_H-M   'P 1'
#
loop_
_entity.id
_entity.type
_entity.pdbx_description
1 polymer ?
#
loop_
_entity_poly.entity_id
_entity_poly.type
_entity_poly.pdbx_seq_one_letter_code
_entity_poly.pdbx_strand_id
1 'polypeptide(L)'
;MLVGKRLGLPPRRPLNPRWPAMIRLQLSLQLDYEVYGPGCDFVFNIHAAHTARQRVVQEQLTINQNVPSMLETDPASGNRYLRLTAMPGPLSVRYHTTVDIKHHFALPVEVPEVPVARVPAHVLGYIYPSRYCQSDRLHKFATREFGQRWQGYSRVQGIRDWVLERTTFSSNTSNSQTSALDTLLEQTGVCRDFAHLMIALCRAVNIPARFATGIDYGADPALGPTDFHAYVEAYLGDRWYMFDPSGTAIPMGFVRFGTGRDAADVAFATIFGSVQSAAPIIHIEAVSGEDGQLRVPYHCVEAISTDG
;
A
#
# COMPACT_ATOMS: atom_id res chain seq x y z
N MET A 1 -9.35 -23.37 26.93
CA MET A 1 -10.59 -23.22 26.14
C MET A 1 -10.89 -21.72 26.05
N LEU A 2 -10.30 -21.02 25.10
CA LEU A 2 -10.54 -19.60 24.84
C LEU A 2 -11.35 -19.51 23.56
N VAL A 3 -12.64 -19.20 23.71
CA VAL A 3 -13.59 -18.99 22.63
C VAL A 3 -13.26 -17.67 21.95
N GLY A 4 -12.78 -17.75 20.70
CA GLY A 4 -12.53 -16.58 19.86
C GLY A 4 -13.83 -15.82 19.60
N LYS A 5 -13.94 -14.61 20.13
CA LYS A 5 -14.98 -13.66 19.75
C LYS A 5 -14.73 -13.23 18.30
N ARG A 6 -15.59 -13.66 17.38
CA ARG A 6 -15.70 -13.05 16.05
C ARG A 6 -16.15 -11.60 16.29
N LEU A 7 -15.27 -10.65 16.01
CA LEU A 7 -15.61 -9.24 15.94
C LEU A 7 -16.62 -9.08 14.79
N GLY A 8 -17.81 -8.63 15.14
CA GLY A 8 -18.86 -8.35 14.16
C GLY A 8 -18.45 -7.16 13.30
N LEU A 9 -18.29 -7.41 12.01
CA LEU A 9 -18.12 -6.35 11.01
C LEU A 9 -19.32 -5.41 11.08
N PRO A 10 -19.10 -4.07 10.99
CA PRO A 10 -20.19 -3.12 10.94
C PRO A 10 -21.09 -3.39 9.73
N PRO A 11 -22.39 -3.06 9.80
CA PRO A 11 -23.36 -3.39 8.77
C PRO A 11 -22.96 -2.77 7.43
N ARG A 12 -22.85 -3.62 6.40
CA ARG A 12 -22.60 -3.22 5.01
C ARG A 12 -23.77 -2.38 4.53
N ARG A 13 -23.54 -1.10 4.20
CA ARG A 13 -24.56 -0.29 3.53
C ARG A 13 -24.61 -0.67 2.04
N PRO A 14 -25.79 -0.98 1.48
CA PRO A 14 -25.92 -1.16 0.03
C PRO A 14 -25.65 0.19 -0.66
N LEU A 15 -24.85 0.17 -1.73
CA LEU A 15 -24.59 1.35 -2.55
C LEU A 15 -25.87 1.82 -3.22
N ASN A 16 -26.17 3.11 -3.07
CA ASN A 16 -27.08 3.81 -3.95
C ASN A 16 -26.34 4.04 -5.29
N PRO A 17 -26.90 3.68 -6.47
CA PRO A 17 -26.17 3.58 -7.74
C PRO A 17 -25.79 4.92 -8.38
N ARG A 18 -25.64 5.99 -7.62
CA ARG A 18 -25.28 7.32 -8.12
C ARG A 18 -23.89 7.73 -7.66
N TRP A 19 -22.86 7.31 -8.45
CA TRP A 19 -21.50 7.86 -8.58
C TRP A 19 -20.59 7.88 -7.35
N PRO A 20 -19.33 7.49 -7.51
CA PRO A 20 -18.36 7.51 -6.43
C PRO A 20 -18.17 8.94 -5.96
N ALA A 21 -18.66 9.24 -4.76
CA ALA A 21 -18.42 10.51 -4.12
C ALA A 21 -16.91 10.64 -3.86
N MET A 22 -16.34 11.77 -4.23
CA MET A 22 -14.96 12.12 -3.90
C MET A 22 -14.80 12.17 -2.38
N ILE A 23 -13.79 11.51 -1.87
CA ILE A 23 -13.39 11.55 -0.47
C ILE A 23 -12.24 12.52 -0.34
N ARG A 24 -12.29 13.42 0.65
CA ARG A 24 -11.18 14.31 0.99
C ARG A 24 -10.57 13.87 2.30
N LEU A 25 -9.27 13.64 2.29
CA LEU A 25 -8.50 13.24 3.47
C LEU A 25 -7.41 14.28 3.73
N GLN A 26 -7.22 14.59 5.01
CA GLN A 26 -6.10 15.40 5.49
C GLN A 26 -5.15 14.50 6.25
N LEU A 27 -3.87 14.57 5.90
CA LEU A 27 -2.80 13.76 6.45
C LEU A 27 -1.70 14.64 7.00
N SER A 28 -1.21 14.31 8.19
CA SER A 28 0.06 14.81 8.73
C SER A 28 0.98 13.64 9.09
N LEU A 29 2.25 13.80 8.76
CA LEU A 29 3.32 12.83 8.99
C LEU A 29 4.54 13.56 9.55
N GLN A 30 5.13 13.03 10.64
CA GLN A 30 6.40 13.48 11.18
C GLN A 30 7.33 12.27 11.36
N LEU A 31 8.56 12.42 10.83
CA LEU A 31 9.64 11.47 10.96
C LEU A 31 10.81 12.15 11.65
N ASP A 32 11.26 11.56 12.76
CA ASP A 32 12.35 12.10 13.58
C ASP A 32 13.51 11.11 13.64
N TYR A 33 14.72 11.64 13.43
CA TYR A 33 15.97 10.89 13.42
C TYR A 33 17.03 11.62 14.22
N GLU A 34 17.89 10.86 14.91
CA GLU A 34 19.20 11.35 15.35
C GLU A 34 20.25 10.87 14.34
N VAL A 35 20.88 11.81 13.64
CA VAL A 35 21.88 11.53 12.59
C VAL A 35 23.25 11.56 13.19
N TYR A 36 24.02 10.48 12.99
CA TYR A 36 25.39 10.39 13.47
C TYR A 36 26.38 10.86 12.40
N GLY A 37 27.60 11.28 12.84
CA GLY A 37 28.63 11.78 11.94
C GLY A 37 29.12 10.73 10.93
N PRO A 38 29.51 11.13 9.71
CA PRO A 38 29.71 12.51 9.21
C PRO A 38 28.45 13.16 8.63
N GLY A 39 27.28 12.54 8.69
CA GLY A 39 26.03 12.92 8.06
C GLY A 39 25.43 11.72 7.33
N CYS A 40 24.27 11.91 6.70
CA CYS A 40 23.50 10.81 6.13
C CYS A 40 22.68 11.25 4.93
N ASP A 41 22.70 10.48 3.84
CA ASP A 41 21.80 10.69 2.71
C ASP A 41 20.48 9.98 2.94
N PHE A 42 19.40 10.68 2.63
CA PHE A 42 18.03 10.17 2.72
C PHE A 42 17.33 10.23 1.37
N VAL A 43 16.61 9.17 1.06
CA VAL A 43 15.60 9.13 0.00
C VAL A 43 14.27 8.77 0.64
N PHE A 44 13.36 9.74 0.71
CA PHE A 44 12.01 9.54 1.25
C PHE A 44 10.99 9.38 0.12
N ASN A 45 10.06 8.45 0.31
CA ASN A 45 8.87 8.27 -0.53
C ASN A 45 7.62 8.45 0.35
N ILE A 46 7.39 9.69 0.78
CA ILE A 46 6.34 10.07 1.75
C ILE A 46 5.35 11.09 1.18
N HIS A 47 5.56 11.55 -0.04
CA HIS A 47 4.65 12.49 -0.69
C HIS A 47 3.48 11.75 -1.31
N ALA A 48 2.26 12.27 -1.13
CA ALA A 48 1.08 11.71 -1.77
C ALA A 48 1.25 11.68 -3.29
N ALA A 49 1.00 10.53 -3.89
CA ALA A 49 1.13 10.33 -5.33
C ALA A 49 0.06 11.11 -6.11
N HIS A 50 0.42 11.59 -7.30
CA HIS A 50 -0.55 12.05 -8.29
C HIS A 50 -0.97 10.88 -9.16
N THR A 51 -2.28 10.56 -9.18
CA THR A 51 -2.83 9.53 -10.05
C THR A 51 -4.04 10.06 -10.80
N ALA A 52 -4.60 9.29 -11.70
CA ALA A 52 -5.84 9.68 -12.38
C ALA A 52 -7.02 9.89 -11.40
N ARG A 53 -6.92 9.32 -10.20
CA ARG A 53 -8.00 9.29 -9.20
C ARG A 53 -7.63 9.85 -7.84
N GLN A 54 -6.35 10.15 -7.59
CA GLN A 54 -5.86 10.81 -6.37
C GLN A 54 -5.21 12.12 -6.74
N ARG A 55 -5.75 13.22 -6.26
CA ARG A 55 -5.28 14.59 -6.49
C ARG A 55 -4.78 15.20 -5.20
N VAL A 56 -3.55 15.68 -5.18
CA VAL A 56 -3.03 16.52 -4.09
C VAL A 56 -3.64 17.93 -4.25
N VAL A 57 -4.42 18.35 -3.26
CA VAL A 57 -5.08 19.66 -3.24
C VAL A 57 -4.15 20.71 -2.65
N GLN A 58 -3.48 20.34 -1.57
CA GLN A 58 -2.53 21.17 -0.85
C GLN A 58 -1.50 20.27 -0.20
N GLU A 59 -0.25 20.73 -0.18
CA GLU A 59 0.82 20.05 0.56
C GLU A 59 1.84 21.05 1.11
N GLN A 60 2.47 20.68 2.22
CA GLN A 60 3.53 21.44 2.86
C GLN A 60 4.56 20.47 3.43
N LEU A 61 5.83 20.74 3.12
CA LEU A 61 6.98 20.05 3.67
C LEU A 61 7.78 21.00 4.55
N THR A 62 8.20 20.53 5.73
CA THR A 62 9.09 21.27 6.62
C THR A 62 10.21 20.35 7.09
N ILE A 63 11.45 20.83 6.97
CA ILE A 63 12.65 20.14 7.44
C ILE A 63 13.34 21.09 8.42
N ASN A 64 13.66 20.62 9.63
CA ASN A 64 14.27 21.45 10.67
C ASN A 64 15.73 21.84 10.40
N GLN A 65 16.45 21.07 9.58
CA GLN A 65 17.80 21.39 9.17
C GLN A 65 17.75 22.27 7.91
N ASN A 66 18.64 23.29 7.87
CA ASN A 66 18.80 24.15 6.68
C ASN A 66 19.76 23.45 5.67
N VAL A 67 19.26 22.41 5.02
CA VAL A 67 20.00 21.62 4.02
C VAL A 67 19.27 21.66 2.68
N PRO A 68 20.01 21.58 1.55
CA PRO A 68 19.40 21.45 0.24
C PRO A 68 18.55 20.16 0.18
N SER A 69 17.34 20.28 -0.31
CA SER A 69 16.46 19.15 -0.56
C SER A 69 15.90 19.21 -1.98
N MET A 70 15.68 18.05 -2.59
CA MET A 70 15.13 17.94 -3.93
C MET A 70 13.96 16.99 -3.94
N LEU A 71 12.80 17.48 -4.40
CA LEU A 71 11.62 16.66 -4.67
C LEU A 71 11.56 16.40 -6.17
N GLU A 72 11.58 15.13 -6.56
CA GLU A 72 11.58 14.69 -7.96
C GLU A 72 10.50 13.61 -8.16
N THR A 73 9.83 13.67 -9.30
CA THR A 73 8.89 12.62 -9.70
C THR A 73 9.54 11.73 -10.75
N ASP A 74 9.64 10.44 -10.47
CA ASP A 74 10.11 9.46 -11.45
C ASP A 74 9.08 9.30 -12.58
N PRO A 75 9.46 9.59 -13.83
CA PRO A 75 8.52 9.54 -14.96
C PRO A 75 8.02 8.14 -15.28
N ALA A 76 8.73 7.08 -14.87
CA ALA A 76 8.35 5.70 -15.15
C ALA A 76 7.31 5.16 -14.16
N SER A 77 7.47 5.45 -12.87
CA SER A 77 6.59 4.96 -11.80
C SER A 77 5.59 6.00 -11.30
N GLY A 78 5.85 7.28 -11.51
CA GLY A 78 5.12 8.38 -10.89
C GLY A 78 5.43 8.57 -9.39
N ASN A 79 6.38 7.81 -8.84
CA ASN A 79 6.79 7.95 -7.44
C ASN A 79 7.49 9.28 -7.20
N ARG A 80 7.25 9.88 -6.04
CA ARG A 80 7.77 11.20 -5.67
C ARG A 80 8.83 11.03 -4.60
N TYR A 81 10.09 11.23 -4.97
CA TYR A 81 11.25 11.06 -4.09
C TYR A 81 11.74 12.41 -3.56
N LEU A 82 11.72 12.56 -2.24
CA LEU A 82 12.43 13.66 -1.56
C LEU A 82 13.83 13.17 -1.21
N ARG A 83 14.85 13.87 -1.71
CA ARG A 83 16.25 13.58 -1.43
C ARG A 83 16.90 14.71 -0.68
N LEU A 84 17.70 14.38 0.34
CA LEU A 84 18.51 15.34 1.10
C LEU A 84 19.70 14.65 1.73
N THR A 85 20.75 15.44 2.03
CA THR A 85 21.87 15.03 2.87
C THR A 85 21.74 15.74 4.20
N ALA A 86 21.44 14.99 5.27
CA ALA A 86 21.30 15.54 6.61
C ALA A 86 22.65 15.69 7.29
N MET A 87 22.80 16.77 8.06
CA MET A 87 23.95 17.00 8.95
C MET A 87 23.81 16.16 10.23
N PRO A 88 24.91 15.88 10.95
CA PRO A 88 24.87 15.28 12.27
C PRO A 88 23.96 16.05 13.23
N GLY A 89 23.23 15.33 14.09
CA GLY A 89 22.26 15.86 15.03
C GLY A 89 20.79 15.56 14.68
N PRO A 90 19.84 16.22 15.31
CA PRO A 90 18.41 15.93 15.13
C PRO A 90 17.91 16.38 13.74
N LEU A 91 17.28 15.44 13.02
CA LEU A 91 16.55 15.69 11.79
C LEU A 91 15.06 15.42 12.04
N SER A 92 14.20 16.40 11.74
CA SER A 92 12.75 16.26 11.73
C SER A 92 12.20 16.63 10.36
N VAL A 93 11.50 15.68 9.73
CA VAL A 93 10.81 15.86 8.44
C VAL A 93 9.32 15.81 8.70
N ARG A 94 8.61 16.91 8.41
CA ARG A 94 7.16 17.02 8.58
C ARG A 94 6.49 17.26 7.24
N TYR A 95 5.50 16.45 6.94
CA TYR A 95 4.70 16.55 5.73
C TYR A 95 3.22 16.65 6.08
N HIS A 96 2.55 17.65 5.54
CA HIS A 96 1.11 17.84 5.65
C HIS A 96 0.52 17.88 4.25
N THR A 97 -0.60 17.21 4.05
CA THR A 97 -1.28 17.22 2.76
C THR A 97 -2.78 17.05 2.89
N THR A 98 -3.49 17.63 1.93
CA THR A 98 -4.91 17.35 1.70
C THR A 98 -5.04 16.69 0.32
N VAL A 99 -5.70 15.55 0.26
CA VAL A 99 -5.90 14.79 -0.97
C VAL A 99 -7.38 14.56 -1.24
N ASP A 100 -7.74 14.62 -2.52
CA ASP A 100 -9.03 14.20 -3.04
C ASP A 100 -8.87 12.86 -3.72
N ILE A 101 -9.69 11.87 -3.34
CA ILE A 101 -9.70 10.54 -3.92
C ILE A 101 -11.07 10.25 -4.53
N LYS A 102 -11.10 10.02 -5.84
CA LYS A 102 -12.29 9.61 -6.59
C LYS A 102 -12.11 8.20 -7.10
N HIS A 103 -12.52 7.22 -6.32
CA HIS A 103 -12.35 5.81 -6.68
C HIS A 103 -13.10 5.46 -7.98
N HIS A 104 -12.49 4.58 -8.78
CA HIS A 104 -13.20 3.79 -9.76
C HIS A 104 -13.79 2.57 -9.09
N PHE A 105 -15.04 2.23 -9.41
CA PHE A 105 -15.73 1.05 -8.92
C PHE A 105 -16.13 0.15 -10.09
N ALA A 106 -16.00 -1.15 -9.90
CA ALA A 106 -16.49 -2.16 -10.84
C ALA A 106 -17.12 -3.32 -10.07
N LEU A 107 -18.03 -4.03 -10.70
CA LEU A 107 -18.54 -5.28 -10.14
C LEU A 107 -17.44 -6.35 -10.24
N PRO A 108 -17.08 -7.05 -9.15
CA PRO A 108 -16.05 -8.08 -9.16
C PRO A 108 -16.19 -9.11 -10.29
N VAL A 109 -17.43 -9.49 -10.61
CA VAL A 109 -17.72 -10.48 -11.67
C VAL A 109 -17.45 -9.99 -13.08
N GLU A 110 -17.33 -8.68 -13.29
CA GLU A 110 -17.08 -8.04 -14.59
C GLU A 110 -15.60 -7.75 -14.83
N VAL A 111 -14.73 -7.98 -13.84
CA VAL A 111 -13.30 -7.67 -13.91
C VAL A 111 -12.50 -8.93 -14.28
N PRO A 112 -12.11 -9.10 -15.57
CA PRO A 112 -11.41 -10.29 -16.03
C PRO A 112 -9.91 -10.24 -15.76
N GLU A 113 -9.25 -11.41 -15.80
CA GLU A 113 -7.79 -11.46 -15.94
C GLU A 113 -7.36 -11.04 -17.35
N VAL A 114 -6.14 -10.51 -17.43
CA VAL A 114 -5.51 -10.15 -18.71
C VAL A 114 -4.57 -11.29 -19.13
N PRO A 115 -4.81 -11.95 -20.28
CA PRO A 115 -3.86 -12.93 -20.81
C PRO A 115 -2.46 -12.31 -20.97
N VAL A 116 -1.40 -13.06 -20.59
CA VAL A 116 -0.02 -12.53 -20.60
C VAL A 116 0.36 -11.93 -21.96
N ALA A 117 -0.08 -12.52 -23.06
CA ALA A 117 0.16 -11.99 -24.40
C ALA A 117 -0.47 -10.60 -24.69
N ARG A 118 -1.39 -10.15 -23.83
CA ARG A 118 -2.06 -8.83 -23.94
C ARG A 118 -1.69 -7.87 -22.82
N VAL A 119 -0.83 -8.28 -21.90
CA VAL A 119 -0.35 -7.39 -20.83
C VAL A 119 0.50 -6.28 -21.43
N PRO A 120 0.19 -5.00 -21.14
CA PRO A 120 0.97 -3.86 -21.64
C PRO A 120 2.44 -3.93 -21.22
N ALA A 121 3.36 -3.44 -22.05
CA ALA A 121 4.79 -3.51 -21.82
C ALA A 121 5.22 -2.92 -20.46
N HIS A 122 4.61 -1.80 -20.05
CA HIS A 122 4.91 -1.15 -18.77
C HIS A 122 4.39 -1.94 -17.54
N VAL A 123 3.52 -2.94 -17.75
CA VAL A 123 2.98 -3.82 -16.69
C VAL A 123 3.77 -5.13 -16.61
N LEU A 124 4.48 -5.55 -17.67
CA LEU A 124 5.18 -6.84 -17.71
C LEU A 124 6.17 -7.05 -16.57
N GLY A 125 6.84 -6.01 -16.10
CA GLY A 125 7.78 -6.10 -14.97
C GLY A 125 7.15 -6.59 -13.66
N TYR A 126 5.83 -6.50 -13.55
CA TYR A 126 5.07 -6.92 -12.36
C TYR A 126 4.56 -8.36 -12.41
N ILE A 127 4.93 -9.15 -13.43
CA ILE A 127 4.72 -10.61 -13.48
C ILE A 127 5.97 -11.33 -12.93
N TYR A 128 7.15 -10.73 -13.05
CA TYR A 128 8.42 -11.36 -12.70
C TYR A 128 8.68 -11.35 -11.20
N PRO A 129 9.51 -12.30 -10.71
CA PRO A 129 9.95 -12.28 -9.31
C PRO A 129 10.74 -11.01 -8.99
N SER A 130 10.75 -10.64 -7.72
CA SER A 130 11.53 -9.52 -7.20
C SER A 130 12.12 -9.87 -5.84
N ARG A 131 12.90 -8.96 -5.22
CA ARG A 131 13.66 -9.24 -3.99
C ARG A 131 12.86 -9.97 -2.93
N TYR A 132 11.65 -9.47 -2.61
CA TYR A 132 10.83 -10.03 -1.54
C TYR A 132 9.72 -10.95 -2.06
N CYS A 133 9.49 -10.97 -3.37
CA CYS A 133 8.39 -11.72 -4.00
C CYS A 133 8.96 -12.77 -4.96
N GLN A 134 9.42 -13.93 -4.41
CA GLN A 134 10.02 -15.03 -5.16
C GLN A 134 8.94 -15.90 -5.84
N SER A 135 8.17 -15.31 -6.76
CA SER A 135 7.04 -15.97 -7.43
C SER A 135 7.43 -17.19 -8.26
N ASP A 136 8.64 -17.21 -8.81
CA ASP A 136 9.23 -18.33 -9.55
C ASP A 136 9.33 -19.61 -8.69
N ARG A 137 9.55 -19.47 -7.39
CA ARG A 137 9.62 -20.59 -6.44
C ARG A 137 8.24 -21.09 -6.00
N LEU A 138 7.19 -20.30 -6.19
CA LEU A 138 5.83 -20.59 -5.75
C LEU A 138 4.93 -21.13 -6.85
N HIS A 139 5.38 -21.24 -8.11
CA HIS A 139 4.54 -21.58 -9.25
C HIS A 139 3.74 -22.88 -9.05
N LYS A 140 4.39 -23.99 -8.66
CA LYS A 140 3.70 -25.28 -8.44
C LYS A 140 2.66 -25.19 -7.32
N PHE A 141 3.02 -24.51 -6.23
CA PHE A 141 2.14 -24.31 -5.10
C PHE A 141 0.91 -23.47 -5.50
N ALA A 142 1.13 -22.28 -6.06
CA ALA A 142 0.06 -21.38 -6.45
C ALA A 142 -0.86 -21.97 -7.53
N THR A 143 -0.32 -22.71 -8.50
CA THR A 143 -1.12 -23.40 -9.51
C THR A 143 -2.02 -24.45 -8.89
N ARG A 144 -1.53 -25.23 -7.91
CA ARG A 144 -2.35 -26.24 -7.21
C ARG A 144 -3.48 -25.59 -6.39
N GLU A 145 -3.17 -24.53 -5.65
CA GLU A 145 -4.13 -23.88 -4.74
C GLU A 145 -5.16 -22.98 -5.47
N PHE A 146 -4.72 -22.30 -6.54
CA PHE A 146 -5.52 -21.25 -7.19
C PHE A 146 -5.77 -21.48 -8.67
N GLY A 147 -5.08 -22.42 -9.32
CA GLY A 147 -5.14 -22.62 -10.78
C GLY A 147 -6.53 -23.00 -11.30
N GLN A 148 -7.34 -23.68 -10.50
CA GLN A 148 -8.71 -24.09 -10.85
C GLN A 148 -9.79 -23.10 -10.37
N ARG A 149 -9.41 -22.01 -9.71
CA ARG A 149 -10.38 -20.99 -9.30
C ARG A 149 -10.88 -20.21 -10.51
N TRP A 150 -12.11 -19.69 -10.41
CA TRP A 150 -12.68 -18.82 -11.45
C TRP A 150 -11.77 -17.60 -11.68
N GLN A 151 -11.34 -17.43 -12.94
CA GLN A 151 -10.40 -16.37 -13.32
C GLN A 151 -11.02 -14.96 -13.16
N GLY A 152 -10.16 -13.96 -13.02
CA GLY A 152 -10.55 -12.57 -12.81
C GLY A 152 -10.37 -12.10 -11.38
N TYR A 153 -11.08 -11.06 -11.02
CA TYR A 153 -11.05 -10.46 -9.67
C TYR A 153 -11.27 -11.51 -8.56
N SER A 154 -12.19 -12.46 -8.79
CA SER A 154 -12.53 -13.51 -7.82
C SER A 154 -11.34 -14.41 -7.47
N ARG A 155 -10.43 -14.70 -8.42
CA ARG A 155 -9.22 -15.47 -8.12
C ARG A 155 -8.27 -14.67 -7.24
N VAL A 156 -8.06 -13.40 -7.55
CA VAL A 156 -7.19 -12.50 -6.76
C VAL A 156 -7.76 -12.30 -5.36
N GLN A 157 -9.08 -12.12 -5.25
CA GLN A 157 -9.75 -12.07 -3.95
C GLN A 157 -9.58 -13.38 -3.17
N GLY A 158 -9.70 -14.52 -3.84
CA GLY A 158 -9.45 -15.81 -3.21
C GLY A 158 -8.00 -16.02 -2.76
N ILE A 159 -7.01 -15.41 -3.44
CA ILE A 159 -5.62 -15.38 -2.99
C ILE A 159 -5.49 -14.48 -1.75
N ARG A 160 -6.10 -13.28 -1.77
CA ARG A 160 -6.14 -12.37 -0.63
C ARG A 160 -6.75 -13.01 0.61
N ASP A 161 -7.90 -13.65 0.47
CA ASP A 161 -8.59 -14.33 1.57
C ASP A 161 -7.74 -15.48 2.13
N TRP A 162 -7.08 -16.24 1.25
CA TRP A 162 -6.17 -17.32 1.63
C TRP A 162 -4.97 -16.80 2.44
N VAL A 163 -4.37 -15.66 2.05
CA VAL A 163 -3.27 -15.02 2.80
C VAL A 163 -3.76 -14.56 4.17
N LEU A 164 -4.91 -13.88 4.22
CA LEU A 164 -5.52 -13.39 5.46
C LEU A 164 -5.84 -14.50 6.45
N GLU A 165 -6.33 -15.65 5.96
CA GLU A 165 -6.70 -16.78 6.81
C GLU A 165 -5.50 -17.54 7.38
N ARG A 166 -4.35 -17.49 6.69
CA ARG A 166 -3.17 -18.31 7.03
C ARG A 166 -2.01 -17.53 7.64
N THR A 167 -2.09 -16.22 7.65
CA THR A 167 -1.04 -15.37 8.21
C THR A 167 -1.58 -14.61 9.40
N THR A 168 -0.89 -14.68 10.53
CA THR A 168 -1.25 -13.93 11.74
C THR A 168 -0.51 -12.59 11.75
N PHE A 169 -1.25 -11.50 11.93
CA PHE A 169 -0.63 -10.18 12.10
C PHE A 169 0.08 -10.11 13.45
N SER A 170 1.37 -9.81 13.43
CA SER A 170 2.19 -9.69 14.65
C SER A 170 3.28 -8.64 14.43
N SER A 171 3.26 -7.60 15.26
CA SER A 171 4.29 -6.57 15.26
C SER A 171 5.64 -7.15 15.68
N ASN A 172 6.75 -6.57 15.18
CA ASN A 172 8.13 -6.95 15.47
C ASN A 172 8.56 -8.35 15.02
N THR A 173 7.79 -9.03 14.17
CA THR A 173 8.15 -10.34 13.59
C THR A 173 8.87 -10.22 12.25
N SER A 174 8.94 -9.04 11.67
CA SER A 174 9.47 -8.78 10.34
C SER A 174 10.74 -7.93 10.40
N ASN A 175 11.65 -8.19 9.47
CA ASN A 175 12.90 -7.43 9.31
C ASN A 175 13.21 -7.18 7.82
N SER A 176 14.37 -6.57 7.51
CA SER A 176 14.76 -6.21 6.14
C SER A 176 15.06 -7.41 5.22
N GLN A 177 15.05 -8.63 5.74
CA GLN A 177 15.29 -9.85 4.97
C GLN A 177 14.02 -10.69 4.79
N THR A 178 12.98 -10.47 5.61
CA THR A 178 11.72 -11.22 5.55
C THR A 178 11.08 -11.10 4.16
N SER A 179 10.85 -12.23 3.52
CA SER A 179 10.31 -12.35 2.18
C SER A 179 8.98 -13.11 2.14
N ALA A 180 8.34 -13.18 0.98
CA ALA A 180 7.12 -13.94 0.78
C ALA A 180 7.25 -15.42 1.15
N LEU A 181 8.42 -16.03 0.95
CA LEU A 181 8.66 -17.43 1.33
C LEU A 181 8.75 -17.59 2.85
N ASP A 182 9.41 -16.65 3.53
CA ASP A 182 9.49 -16.68 4.99
C ASP A 182 8.10 -16.53 5.59
N THR A 183 7.30 -15.58 5.10
CA THR A 183 5.91 -15.37 5.54
C THR A 183 5.04 -16.60 5.28
N LEU A 184 5.21 -17.29 4.14
CA LEU A 184 4.49 -18.54 3.84
C LEU A 184 4.80 -19.65 4.84
N LEU A 185 6.06 -19.75 5.28
CA LEU A 185 6.52 -20.80 6.20
C LEU A 185 6.18 -20.50 7.65
N GLU A 186 6.40 -19.23 8.06
CA GLU A 186 6.25 -18.80 9.44
C GLU A 186 4.80 -18.45 9.79
N GLN A 187 3.97 -18.16 8.78
CA GLN A 187 2.54 -17.80 8.93
C GLN A 187 2.30 -16.61 9.86
N THR A 188 3.28 -15.70 9.93
CA THR A 188 3.22 -14.49 10.73
C THR A 188 3.91 -13.34 10.01
N GLY A 189 3.51 -12.11 10.28
CA GLY A 189 4.11 -10.94 9.67
C GLY A 189 3.33 -9.66 9.93
N VAL A 190 3.79 -8.56 9.30
CA VAL A 190 3.12 -7.26 9.26
C VAL A 190 2.51 -7.01 7.87
N CYS A 191 1.78 -5.91 7.67
CA CYS A 191 1.11 -5.58 6.40
C CYS A 191 2.02 -5.76 5.16
N ARG A 192 3.30 -5.39 5.25
CA ARG A 192 4.31 -5.58 4.21
C ARG A 192 4.48 -7.05 3.81
N ASP A 193 4.52 -7.95 4.78
CA ASP A 193 4.78 -9.38 4.56
C ASP A 193 3.55 -10.05 3.95
N PHE A 194 2.35 -9.70 4.41
CA PHE A 194 1.08 -10.11 3.78
C PHE A 194 1.05 -9.67 2.29
N ALA A 195 1.43 -8.40 2.02
CA ALA A 195 1.47 -7.88 0.66
C ALA A 195 2.48 -8.63 -0.21
N HIS A 196 3.71 -8.89 0.27
CA HIS A 196 4.70 -9.66 -0.46
C HIS A 196 4.24 -11.07 -0.78
N LEU A 197 3.62 -11.77 0.18
CA LEU A 197 3.08 -13.11 -0.04
C LEU A 197 1.97 -13.10 -1.10
N MET A 198 1.01 -12.19 -0.99
CA MET A 198 -0.06 -12.06 -1.97
C MET A 198 0.48 -11.74 -3.38
N ILE A 199 1.42 -10.79 -3.50
CA ILE A 199 2.06 -10.43 -4.77
C ILE A 199 2.76 -11.65 -5.39
N ALA A 200 3.54 -12.39 -4.60
CA ALA A 200 4.26 -13.56 -5.08
C ALA A 200 3.30 -14.65 -5.57
N LEU A 201 2.18 -14.87 -4.88
CA LEU A 201 1.15 -15.83 -5.27
C LEU A 201 0.41 -15.42 -6.55
N CYS A 202 0.05 -14.13 -6.67
CA CYS A 202 -0.57 -13.59 -7.90
C CYS A 202 0.35 -13.77 -9.11
N ARG A 203 1.61 -13.35 -8.99
CA ARG A 203 2.60 -13.49 -10.06
C ARG A 203 2.88 -14.94 -10.43
N ALA A 204 2.87 -15.84 -9.45
CA ALA A 204 3.07 -17.27 -9.66
C ALA A 204 1.95 -17.92 -10.51
N VAL A 205 0.76 -17.29 -10.58
CA VAL A 205 -0.33 -17.68 -11.50
C VAL A 205 -0.48 -16.70 -12.67
N ASN A 206 0.58 -15.96 -13.00
CA ASN A 206 0.69 -15.03 -14.13
C ASN A 206 -0.25 -13.79 -14.04
N ILE A 207 -0.64 -13.38 -12.86
CA ILE A 207 -1.39 -12.13 -12.65
C ILE A 207 -0.38 -11.06 -12.24
N PRO A 208 -0.24 -9.95 -13.03
CA PRO A 208 0.63 -8.85 -12.64
C PRO A 208 0.14 -8.25 -11.33
N ALA A 209 1.05 -8.11 -10.37
CA ALA A 209 0.75 -7.53 -9.07
C ALA A 209 1.90 -6.63 -8.61
N ARG A 210 1.58 -5.50 -7.97
CA ARG A 210 2.55 -4.55 -7.46
C ARG A 210 2.25 -4.17 -6.02
N PHE A 211 3.28 -3.74 -5.34
CA PHE A 211 3.23 -3.21 -3.99
C PHE A 211 2.82 -1.74 -4.03
N ALA A 212 1.90 -1.33 -3.17
CA ALA A 212 1.52 0.06 -2.98
C ALA A 212 1.74 0.45 -1.52
N THR A 213 2.43 1.56 -1.28
CA THR A 213 2.70 2.11 0.05
C THR A 213 1.96 3.43 0.26
N GLY A 214 1.55 3.69 1.48
CA GLY A 214 0.85 4.91 1.87
C GLY A 214 0.38 4.88 3.31
N ILE A 215 -0.66 5.65 3.60
CA ILE A 215 -1.29 5.73 4.91
C ILE A 215 -2.79 5.50 4.77
N ASP A 216 -3.39 4.81 5.72
CA ASP A 216 -4.81 4.52 5.77
C ASP A 216 -5.58 5.40 6.74
N TYR A 217 -6.74 5.86 6.27
CA TYR A 217 -7.83 6.24 7.16
C TYR A 217 -8.56 5.00 7.65
N GLY A 218 -8.71 4.85 8.97
CA GLY A 218 -9.50 3.75 9.55
C GLY A 218 -8.71 2.46 9.73
N ALA A 219 -7.38 2.53 9.85
CA ALA A 219 -6.59 1.42 10.37
C ALA A 219 -7.11 1.00 11.77
N ASP A 220 -7.09 -0.30 12.06
CA ASP A 220 -7.60 -0.84 13.32
C ASP A 220 -6.77 -0.32 14.52
N PRO A 221 -7.35 0.51 15.41
CA PRO A 221 -6.64 1.05 16.57
C PRO A 221 -6.14 -0.03 17.55
N ALA A 222 -6.73 -1.22 17.51
CA ALA A 222 -6.30 -2.34 18.37
C ALA A 222 -4.91 -2.87 18.00
N LEU A 223 -4.43 -2.57 16.79
CA LEU A 223 -3.10 -2.96 16.30
C LEU A 223 -2.00 -1.94 16.65
N GLY A 224 -2.36 -0.82 17.26
CA GLY A 224 -1.43 0.24 17.65
C GLY A 224 -1.73 1.59 16.99
N PRO A 225 -0.81 2.56 17.09
CA PRO A 225 -0.96 3.85 16.43
C PRO A 225 -0.93 3.69 14.90
N THR A 226 -1.51 4.67 14.21
CA THR A 226 -1.45 4.73 12.73
C THR A 226 0.01 4.70 12.26
N ASP A 227 0.30 3.83 11.30
CA ASP A 227 1.61 3.63 10.71
C ASP A 227 1.50 3.55 9.18
N PHE A 228 2.64 3.45 8.50
CA PHE A 228 2.68 3.15 7.07
C PHE A 228 1.99 1.83 6.78
N HIS A 229 1.20 1.81 5.72
CA HIS A 229 0.49 0.61 5.31
C HIS A 229 0.90 0.14 3.92
N ALA A 230 0.71 -1.16 3.68
CA ALA A 230 1.03 -1.84 2.43
C ALA A 230 -0.21 -2.50 1.84
N TYR A 231 -0.52 -2.14 0.60
CA TYR A 231 -1.55 -2.79 -0.22
C TYR A 231 -0.95 -3.53 -1.40
N VAL A 232 -1.74 -4.41 -1.96
CA VAL A 232 -1.47 -5.04 -3.27
C VAL A 232 -2.37 -4.42 -4.30
N GLU A 233 -1.80 -4.02 -5.44
CA GLU A 233 -2.56 -3.71 -6.63
C GLU A 233 -2.33 -4.82 -7.67
N ALA A 234 -3.41 -5.45 -8.14
CA ALA A 234 -3.39 -6.45 -9.20
C ALA A 234 -3.94 -5.86 -10.50
N TYR A 235 -3.25 -6.11 -11.63
CA TYR A 235 -3.67 -5.64 -12.94
C TYR A 235 -4.68 -6.59 -13.55
N LEU A 236 -5.91 -6.13 -13.62
CA LEU A 236 -7.06 -6.88 -14.12
C LEU A 236 -7.85 -6.01 -15.09
N GLY A 237 -8.40 -6.61 -16.15
CA GLY A 237 -9.07 -5.85 -17.21
C GLY A 237 -8.08 -4.90 -17.90
N ASP A 238 -8.11 -3.65 -17.53
CA ASP A 238 -7.27 -2.58 -18.11
C ASP A 238 -6.66 -1.65 -17.04
N ARG A 239 -6.73 -2.02 -15.74
CA ARG A 239 -6.29 -1.18 -14.63
C ARG A 239 -5.82 -1.93 -13.41
N TRP A 240 -5.24 -1.21 -12.46
CA TRP A 240 -4.80 -1.70 -11.18
C TRP A 240 -5.91 -1.65 -10.13
N TYR A 241 -6.34 -2.81 -9.63
CA TYR A 241 -7.32 -2.91 -8.55
C TYR A 241 -6.65 -3.20 -7.22
N MET A 242 -7.17 -2.59 -6.16
CA MET A 242 -6.60 -2.55 -4.82
C MET A 242 -7.11 -3.70 -3.95
N PHE A 243 -6.21 -4.33 -3.18
CA PHE A 243 -6.51 -5.39 -2.23
C PHE A 243 -5.71 -5.17 -0.93
N ASP A 244 -6.38 -5.29 0.22
CA ASP A 244 -5.72 -5.37 1.53
C ASP A 244 -5.64 -6.83 1.98
N PRO A 245 -4.45 -7.48 1.89
CA PRO A 245 -4.28 -8.85 2.33
C PRO A 245 -4.20 -9.00 3.85
N SER A 246 -3.91 -7.93 4.60
CA SER A 246 -3.88 -7.95 6.06
C SER A 246 -5.27 -7.80 6.69
N GLY A 247 -6.21 -7.18 5.96
CA GLY A 247 -7.57 -6.94 6.43
C GLY A 247 -7.66 -5.94 7.60
N THR A 248 -6.60 -5.17 7.83
CA THR A 248 -6.48 -4.29 9.00
C THR A 248 -6.95 -2.86 8.76
N ALA A 249 -7.29 -2.51 7.51
CA ALA A 249 -7.64 -1.15 7.14
C ALA A 249 -8.80 -1.08 6.14
N ILE A 250 -9.23 0.13 5.81
CA ILE A 250 -10.32 0.41 4.87
C ILE A 250 -9.72 0.85 3.52
N PRO A 251 -9.75 0.01 2.46
CA PRO A 251 -9.12 0.34 1.18
C PRO A 251 -9.55 1.68 0.56
N MET A 252 -10.79 2.13 0.78
CA MET A 252 -11.24 3.46 0.34
C MET A 252 -10.53 4.63 1.05
N GLY A 253 -9.90 4.39 2.20
CA GLY A 253 -9.20 5.41 2.99
C GLY A 253 -7.71 5.49 2.70
N PHE A 254 -7.20 4.79 1.70
CA PHE A 254 -5.78 4.71 1.41
C PHE A 254 -5.27 5.92 0.64
N VAL A 255 -4.40 6.70 1.27
CA VAL A 255 -3.60 7.75 0.59
C VAL A 255 -2.33 7.11 0.07
N ARG A 256 -2.25 6.88 -1.23
CA ARG A 256 -1.10 6.26 -1.89
C ARG A 256 0.07 7.22 -1.98
N PHE A 257 1.27 6.77 -1.62
CA PHE A 257 2.54 7.48 -1.82
C PHE A 257 3.28 6.98 -3.04
N GLY A 258 3.39 5.66 -3.20
CA GLY A 258 4.11 5.09 -4.32
C GLY A 258 3.75 3.64 -4.59
N THR A 259 4.22 3.15 -5.75
CA THR A 259 4.07 1.74 -6.17
C THR A 259 5.40 1.19 -6.68
N GLY A 260 5.63 -0.10 -6.46
CA GLY A 260 6.82 -0.79 -6.91
C GLY A 260 6.63 -2.29 -7.04
N ARG A 261 7.66 -3.02 -7.43
CA ARG A 261 7.60 -4.48 -7.54
C ARG A 261 7.43 -5.15 -6.17
N ASP A 262 8.08 -4.56 -5.17
CA ASP A 262 7.97 -4.91 -3.76
C ASP A 262 8.43 -3.71 -2.91
N ALA A 263 8.55 -3.88 -1.59
CA ALA A 263 8.92 -2.81 -0.67
C ALA A 263 10.33 -2.24 -0.90
N ALA A 264 11.23 -2.95 -1.61
CA ALA A 264 12.56 -2.42 -1.91
C ALA A 264 12.51 -1.23 -2.88
N ASP A 265 11.53 -1.19 -3.77
CA ASP A 265 11.37 -0.10 -4.75
C ASP A 265 10.70 1.15 -4.12
N VAL A 266 9.96 0.99 -2.99
CA VAL A 266 9.09 2.05 -2.44
C VAL A 266 9.11 2.12 -0.92
N ALA A 267 10.26 1.87 -0.31
CA ALA A 267 10.44 2.12 1.12
C ALA A 267 10.13 3.60 1.43
N PHE A 268 9.40 3.87 2.53
CA PHE A 268 9.08 5.26 2.92
C PHE A 268 10.33 6.08 3.24
N ALA A 269 11.41 5.43 3.68
CA ALA A 269 12.74 6.01 3.85
C ALA A 269 13.82 4.98 3.49
N THR A 270 14.76 5.38 2.62
CA THR A 270 16.01 4.68 2.41
C THR A 270 17.14 5.56 2.92
N ILE A 271 17.99 5.01 3.78
CA ILE A 271 18.96 5.75 4.58
C ILE A 271 20.36 5.24 4.28
N PHE A 272 21.26 6.14 3.91
CA PHE A 272 22.66 5.84 3.60
C PHE A 272 23.57 6.49 4.62
N GLY A 273 23.73 5.86 5.77
CA GLY A 273 24.48 6.34 6.92
C GLY A 273 24.01 5.72 8.22
N SER A 274 24.41 6.28 9.34
CA SER A 274 24.06 5.81 10.68
C SER A 274 23.09 6.78 11.35
N VAL A 275 21.93 6.26 11.74
CA VAL A 275 20.88 7.03 12.41
C VAL A 275 20.20 6.21 13.51
N GLN A 276 19.61 6.91 14.46
CA GLN A 276 18.57 6.35 15.33
C GLN A 276 17.24 6.94 14.92
N SER A 277 16.26 6.09 14.59
CA SER A 277 14.92 6.51 14.19
C SER A 277 13.98 6.49 15.39
N ALA A 278 13.13 7.48 15.51
CA ALA A 278 11.94 7.42 16.36
C ALA A 278 10.77 6.76 15.61
N ALA A 279 9.73 6.37 16.35
CA ALA A 279 8.48 5.92 15.73
C ALA A 279 7.83 7.08 14.95
N PRO A 280 7.25 6.85 13.76
CA PRO A 280 6.52 7.86 13.01
C PRO A 280 5.34 8.42 13.82
N ILE A 281 5.08 9.72 13.66
CA ILE A 281 3.86 10.36 14.19
C ILE A 281 2.96 10.66 13.01
N ILE A 282 1.82 9.96 12.92
CA ILE A 282 0.92 10.02 11.79
C ILE A 282 -0.49 10.32 12.26
N HIS A 283 -1.14 11.28 11.60
CA HIS A 283 -2.55 11.57 11.80
C HIS A 283 -3.23 11.71 10.45
N ILE A 284 -4.38 11.06 10.28
CA ILE A 284 -5.19 11.12 9.07
C ILE A 284 -6.67 11.24 9.44
N GLU A 285 -7.37 12.15 8.78
CA GLU A 285 -8.80 12.37 9.01
C GLU A 285 -9.54 12.66 7.70
N ALA A 286 -10.84 12.34 7.70
CA ALA A 286 -11.74 12.73 6.62
C ALA A 286 -12.23 14.15 6.89
N VAL A 287 -12.14 15.01 5.87
CA VAL A 287 -12.58 16.41 5.95
C VAL A 287 -13.61 16.73 4.86
N SER A 288 -14.34 17.83 5.02
CA SER A 288 -15.35 18.26 4.05
C SER A 288 -14.73 18.55 2.68
N GLY A 289 -15.34 18.05 1.63
CA GLY A 289 -14.98 18.35 0.25
C GLY A 289 -15.30 19.80 -0.16
N GLU A 290 -15.01 20.18 -1.39
CA GLU A 290 -15.32 21.52 -1.95
C GLU A 290 -16.83 21.83 -1.95
N ASP A 291 -17.66 20.80 -1.97
CA ASP A 291 -19.13 20.88 -1.88
C ASP A 291 -19.65 21.00 -0.43
N GLY A 292 -18.76 21.13 0.57
CA GLY A 292 -19.09 21.23 1.98
C GLY A 292 -19.55 19.91 2.63
N GLN A 293 -19.57 18.80 1.89
CA GLN A 293 -20.01 17.51 2.44
C GLN A 293 -18.84 16.70 2.99
N LEU A 294 -19.01 16.20 4.20
CA LEU A 294 -18.11 15.22 4.81
C LEU A 294 -18.46 13.81 4.30
N ARG A 295 -17.47 13.14 3.69
CA ARG A 295 -17.60 11.75 3.24
C ARG A 295 -16.51 10.91 3.88
N VAL A 296 -16.93 9.91 4.63
CA VAL A 296 -16.02 9.04 5.38
C VAL A 296 -15.81 7.74 4.58
N PRO A 297 -14.55 7.27 4.45
CA PRO A 297 -14.27 5.97 3.87
C PRO A 297 -15.02 4.82 4.56
N TYR A 298 -15.41 3.80 3.80
CA TYR A 298 -16.10 2.63 4.32
C TYR A 298 -15.67 1.36 3.58
N HIS A 299 -15.89 0.20 4.19
CA HIS A 299 -15.68 -1.08 3.51
C HIS A 299 -16.71 -1.29 2.41
N CYS A 300 -16.25 -1.51 1.19
CA CYS A 300 -17.09 -1.83 0.05
C CYS A 300 -16.79 -3.25 -0.46
N VAL A 301 -17.72 -3.80 -1.23
CA VAL A 301 -17.59 -5.13 -1.85
C VAL A 301 -17.19 -5.06 -3.31
N GLU A 302 -17.20 -3.87 -3.87
CA GLU A 302 -16.82 -3.59 -5.24
C GLU A 302 -15.31 -3.68 -5.43
N ALA A 303 -14.90 -3.96 -6.65
CA ALA A 303 -13.52 -3.79 -7.07
C ALA A 303 -13.21 -2.30 -7.18
N ILE A 304 -12.24 -1.82 -6.40
CA ILE A 304 -11.87 -0.40 -6.37
C ILE A 304 -10.47 -0.16 -6.94
N SER A 305 -10.30 1.02 -7.56
CA SER A 305 -9.04 1.48 -8.11
C SER A 305 -8.87 2.98 -7.91
N THR A 306 -7.65 3.42 -7.62
CA THR A 306 -7.23 4.82 -7.63
C THR A 306 -6.32 5.13 -8.81
N ASP A 307 -6.13 4.18 -9.71
CA ASP A 307 -5.38 4.33 -10.96
C ASP A 307 -6.30 4.49 -12.17
N GLY A 308 -5.77 4.98 -13.27
CA GLY A 308 -6.52 5.25 -14.49
C GLY A 308 -6.53 4.11 -15.47
#